data_19262c33b0730f743e9cd98cbdf747f2
#
_entry.id   19262c33b0730f743e9cd98cbdf747f2
#
_cell.length_a   1.000
_cell.length_b   1.000
_cell.length_c   1.000
_cell.angle_alpha   90.00
_cell.angle_beta   90.00
_cell.angle_gamma   90.00
#
_symmetry.space_group_name_H-M   'P 1'
#
loop_
_entity.id
_entity.type
_entity.pdbx_description
1 polymer ?
#
loop_
_entity_poly.entity_id
_entity_poly.type
_entity_poly.pdbx_seq_one_letter_code
_entity_poly.pdbx_strand_id
1 'polypeptide(L)'
;MAHLMQGKRGLVMGVANERSIAWGIASALASEGAELAFSYQGEAFGKRVEPLAASVGSDFLVDVDVTNDDSLDACFGAIKARWGTLDFLNHAI
;
A
#
# COMPACT_ATOMS: atom_id res chain seq x y z
N MET A 1 -23.96 3.96 -1.59
CA MET A 1 -23.37 3.04 -2.42
C MET A 1 -22.51 2.01 -1.72
N ALA A 2 -22.29 0.97 -2.35
CA ALA A 2 -21.65 -0.16 -1.74
C ALA A 2 -20.20 0.09 -1.36
N HIS A 3 -19.80 -0.45 -0.22
CA HIS A 3 -18.42 -0.53 0.21
C HIS A 3 -17.96 -1.97 0.07
N LEU A 4 -17.75 -2.39 -1.18
CA LEU A 4 -17.48 -3.79 -1.50
C LEU A 4 -16.20 -4.31 -0.86
N MET A 5 -15.25 -3.41 -0.58
CA MET A 5 -13.97 -3.75 0.02
C MET A 5 -13.89 -3.41 1.51
N GLN A 6 -15.00 -3.06 2.12
CA GLN A 6 -15.00 -2.67 3.53
C GLN A 6 -14.48 -3.81 4.41
N GLY A 7 -13.51 -3.49 5.26
CA GLY A 7 -12.87 -4.48 6.12
C GLY A 7 -11.75 -5.28 5.45
N LYS A 8 -11.56 -5.12 4.14
CA LYS A 8 -10.45 -5.76 3.44
C LYS A 8 -9.18 -4.94 3.62
N ARG A 9 -8.06 -5.62 3.74
CA ARG A 9 -6.75 -5.02 3.95
C ARG A 9 -5.81 -5.43 2.85
N GLY A 10 -5.19 -4.46 2.20
CA GLY A 10 -4.34 -4.73 1.06
C GLY A 10 -3.06 -3.91 1.06
N LEU A 11 -2.01 -4.51 0.50
CA LEU A 11 -0.74 -3.85 0.27
C LEU A 11 -0.66 -3.44 -1.20
N VAL A 12 -0.38 -2.17 -1.45
CA VAL A 12 -0.17 -1.64 -2.78
C VAL A 12 1.30 -1.31 -2.96
N MET A 13 1.92 -1.93 -3.94
CA MET A 13 3.34 -1.74 -4.28
C MET A 13 3.43 -1.04 -5.63
N GLY A 14 4.42 -0.15 -5.77
CA GLY A 14 4.69 0.49 -7.05
C GLY A 14 4.06 1.85 -7.25
N VAL A 15 3.44 2.44 -6.23
CA VAL A 15 2.96 3.82 -6.31
C VAL A 15 4.16 4.76 -6.33
N ALA A 16 4.28 5.54 -7.39
CA ALA A 16 5.32 6.55 -7.53
C ALA A 16 4.78 7.97 -7.45
N ASN A 17 3.57 8.19 -7.97
CA ASN A 17 2.89 9.47 -7.94
C ASN A 17 1.40 9.27 -8.27
N GLU A 18 0.64 10.34 -8.31
CA GLU A 18 -0.80 10.30 -8.59
C GLU A 18 -1.17 9.83 -9.99
N ARG A 19 -0.19 9.72 -10.88
CA ARG A 19 -0.40 9.25 -12.26
C ARG A 19 -0.10 7.77 -12.44
N SER A 20 0.45 7.12 -11.42
CA SER A 20 0.76 5.70 -11.56
C SER A 20 -0.51 4.86 -11.61
N ILE A 21 -0.42 3.73 -12.31
CA ILE A 21 -1.53 2.76 -12.38
C ILE A 21 -1.85 2.23 -10.98
N ALA A 22 -0.81 1.96 -10.18
CA ALA A 22 -0.99 1.50 -8.82
C ALA A 22 -1.79 2.50 -7.98
N TRP A 23 -1.56 3.81 -8.18
CA TRP A 23 -2.33 4.82 -7.46
C TRP A 23 -3.80 4.83 -7.88
N GLY A 24 -4.09 4.68 -9.17
CA GLY A 24 -5.47 4.59 -9.65
C GLY A 24 -6.20 3.41 -9.03
N ILE A 25 -5.55 2.26 -8.94
CA ILE A 25 -6.13 1.07 -8.32
C ILE A 25 -6.32 1.30 -6.82
N ALA A 26 -5.32 1.85 -6.13
CA ALA A 26 -5.40 2.13 -4.70
C ALA A 26 -6.55 3.08 -4.38
N SER A 27 -6.68 4.15 -5.15
CA SER A 27 -7.73 5.14 -4.99
C SER A 27 -9.12 4.52 -5.14
N ALA A 28 -9.29 3.65 -6.15
CA ALA A 28 -10.55 2.94 -6.37
C ALA A 28 -10.88 2.00 -5.21
N LEU A 29 -9.89 1.23 -4.74
CA LEU A 29 -10.10 0.31 -3.62
C LEU A 29 -10.42 1.05 -2.33
N ALA A 30 -9.76 2.18 -2.07
CA ALA A 30 -10.04 3.00 -0.90
C ALA A 30 -11.46 3.53 -0.94
N SER A 31 -11.98 3.93 -2.10
CA SER A 31 -13.34 4.40 -2.25
C SER A 31 -14.37 3.31 -1.94
N GLU A 32 -13.98 2.04 -2.07
CA GLU A 32 -14.82 0.88 -1.72
C GLU A 32 -14.65 0.45 -0.27
N GLY A 33 -13.91 1.19 0.54
CA GLY A 33 -13.77 0.93 1.96
C GLY A 33 -12.58 0.09 2.38
N ALA A 34 -11.66 -0.22 1.47
CA ALA A 34 -10.45 -0.99 1.79
C ALA A 34 -9.50 -0.21 2.68
N GLU A 35 -8.85 -0.91 3.59
CA GLU A 35 -7.70 -0.39 4.33
C GLU A 35 -6.44 -0.72 3.53
N LEU A 36 -5.60 0.27 3.29
CA LEU A 36 -4.43 0.12 2.43
C LEU A 36 -3.13 0.38 3.17
N ALA A 37 -2.12 -0.42 2.85
CA ALA A 37 -0.73 -0.14 3.15
C ALA A 37 -0.03 0.14 1.82
N PHE A 38 0.98 0.99 1.84
CA PHE A 38 1.74 1.34 0.65
C PHE A 38 3.20 1.00 0.86
N SER A 39 3.81 0.38 -0.14
CA SER A 39 5.24 0.18 -0.15
C SER A 39 5.89 1.14 -1.14
N TYR A 40 7.11 1.53 -0.83
CA TYR A 40 7.94 2.36 -1.66
C TYR A 40 9.38 1.91 -1.51
N GLN A 41 10.24 2.32 -2.42
CA GLN A 41 11.66 2.02 -2.33
C GLN A 41 12.45 3.33 -2.30
N GLY A 42 13.06 3.61 -1.14
CA GLY A 42 13.89 4.78 -0.95
C GLY A 42 13.14 5.99 -0.44
N GLU A 43 13.85 6.86 0.26
CA GLU A 43 13.29 8.02 0.94
C GLU A 43 12.62 9.01 -0.01
N ALA A 44 13.18 9.19 -1.21
CA ALA A 44 12.61 10.10 -2.18
C ALA A 44 11.20 9.71 -2.61
N PHE A 45 10.95 8.40 -2.80
CA PHE A 45 9.62 7.90 -3.10
C PHE A 45 8.71 7.95 -1.89
N GLY A 46 9.25 7.68 -0.70
CA GLY A 46 8.48 7.78 0.54
C GLY A 46 7.85 9.15 0.71
N LYS A 47 8.60 10.20 0.43
CA LYS A 47 8.09 11.58 0.52
C LYS A 47 6.96 11.86 -0.48
N ARG A 48 6.96 11.20 -1.62
CA ARG A 48 5.89 11.34 -2.63
C ARG A 48 4.67 10.52 -2.28
N VAL A 49 4.85 9.33 -1.72
CA VAL A 49 3.78 8.41 -1.41
C VAL A 49 3.02 8.82 -0.15
N GLU A 50 3.70 9.40 0.82
CA GLU A 50 3.10 9.77 2.10
C GLU A 50 1.84 10.64 1.95
N PRO A 51 1.87 11.77 1.20
CA PRO A 51 0.66 12.57 1.05
C PRO A 51 -0.44 11.86 0.25
N LEU A 52 -0.07 11.01 -0.69
CA LEU A 52 -1.06 10.21 -1.43
C LEU A 52 -1.75 9.21 -0.52
N ALA A 53 -0.98 8.51 0.30
CA ALA A 53 -1.53 7.57 1.28
C ALA A 53 -2.46 8.30 2.26
N ALA A 54 -2.05 9.44 2.76
CA ALA A 54 -2.85 10.24 3.67
C ALA A 54 -4.19 10.66 3.03
N SER A 55 -4.18 10.95 1.73
CA SER A 55 -5.40 11.37 1.03
C SER A 55 -6.47 10.28 0.96
N VAL A 56 -6.07 9.02 1.11
CA VAL A 56 -7.01 7.87 1.16
C VAL A 56 -7.11 7.29 2.56
N GLY A 57 -6.66 8.00 3.57
CA GLY A 57 -6.81 7.61 4.97
C GLY A 57 -5.80 6.59 5.46
N SER A 58 -4.69 6.38 4.73
CA SER A 58 -3.66 5.44 5.14
C SER A 58 -2.47 6.15 5.77
N ASP A 59 -1.99 5.62 6.86
CA ASP A 59 -0.72 6.02 7.47
C ASP A 59 0.29 4.85 7.49
N PHE A 60 -0.02 3.77 6.81
CA PHE A 60 0.78 2.55 6.82
C PHE A 60 1.68 2.52 5.58
N LEU A 61 2.93 2.94 5.78
CA LEU A 61 3.94 3.03 4.72
C LEU A 61 5.13 2.15 5.10
N VAL A 62 5.65 1.42 4.12
CA VAL A 62 6.79 0.53 4.34
C VAL A 62 7.81 0.73 3.24
N ASP A 63 9.08 0.94 3.62
CA ASP A 63 10.19 1.01 2.68
C ASP A 63 10.62 -0.42 2.33
N VAL A 64 10.50 -0.80 1.07
CA VAL A 64 10.78 -2.17 0.60
C VAL A 64 11.65 -2.13 -0.63
N ASP A 65 12.75 -2.87 -0.59
CA ASP A 65 13.54 -3.18 -1.77
C ASP A 65 13.09 -4.56 -2.30
N VAL A 66 12.36 -4.56 -3.41
CA VAL A 66 11.78 -5.78 -3.97
C VAL A 66 12.83 -6.75 -4.53
N THR A 67 14.08 -6.31 -4.68
CA THR A 67 15.18 -7.17 -5.09
C THR A 67 15.87 -7.86 -3.91
N ASN A 68 15.45 -7.55 -2.69
CA ASN A 68 16.02 -8.06 -1.46
C ASN A 68 14.98 -8.86 -0.68
N ASP A 69 15.17 -10.17 -0.56
CA ASP A 69 14.22 -11.05 0.10
C ASP A 69 14.03 -10.71 1.58
N ASP A 70 15.09 -10.28 2.26
CA ASP A 70 14.99 -9.88 3.67
C ASP A 70 14.11 -8.64 3.84
N SER A 71 14.20 -7.71 2.89
CA SER A 71 13.34 -6.52 2.88
C SER A 71 11.87 -6.87 2.67
N LEU A 72 11.60 -7.79 1.76
CA LEU A 72 10.24 -8.29 1.53
C LEU A 72 9.70 -9.00 2.77
N ASP A 73 10.49 -9.85 3.40
CA ASP A 73 10.09 -10.55 4.63
C ASP A 73 9.79 -9.56 5.75
N ALA A 74 10.60 -8.53 5.89
CA ALA A 74 10.37 -7.48 6.89
C ALA A 74 9.07 -6.73 6.62
N CYS A 75 8.75 -6.47 5.36
CA CYS A 75 7.51 -5.82 4.96
C CYS A 75 6.29 -6.67 5.37
N PHE A 76 6.29 -7.93 5.00
CA PHE A 76 5.18 -8.81 5.35
C PHE A 76 5.09 -9.05 6.85
N GLY A 77 6.23 -9.08 7.54
CA GLY A 77 6.26 -9.13 9.00
C GLY A 77 5.61 -7.91 9.65
N ALA A 78 5.88 -6.73 9.12
CA ALA A 78 5.26 -5.49 9.60
C ALA A 78 3.73 -5.51 9.39
N ILE A 79 3.27 -6.00 8.24
CA ILE A 79 1.85 -6.12 7.94
C ILE A 79 1.18 -7.09 8.91
N LYS A 80 1.80 -8.23 9.14
CA LYS A 80 1.28 -9.23 10.08
C LYS A 80 1.22 -8.68 11.50
N ALA A 81 2.23 -7.93 11.92
CA ALA A 81 2.27 -7.35 13.27
C ALA A 81 1.18 -6.31 13.47
N ARG A 82 0.88 -5.51 12.44
CA ARG A 82 -0.09 -4.42 12.54
C ARG A 82 -1.52 -4.87 12.28
N TRP A 83 -1.72 -5.68 11.24
CA TRP A 83 -3.05 -6.10 10.80
C TRP A 83 -3.40 -7.55 11.15
N GLY A 84 -2.40 -8.42 11.23
CA GLY A 84 -2.61 -9.85 11.43
C GLY A 84 -3.03 -10.60 10.18
N THR A 85 -3.47 -9.92 9.15
CA THR A 85 -3.93 -10.53 7.90
C THR A 85 -3.69 -9.59 6.72
N LEU A 86 -3.70 -10.16 5.52
CA LEU A 86 -3.61 -9.41 4.28
C LEU A 86 -4.58 -10.08 3.29
N ASP A 87 -5.58 -9.33 2.83
CA ASP A 87 -6.61 -9.87 1.95
C ASP A 87 -6.21 -9.83 0.47
N PHE A 88 -5.41 -8.83 0.08
CA PHE A 88 -4.96 -8.72 -1.31
C PHE A 88 -3.62 -7.99 -1.40
N LEU A 89 -2.94 -8.22 -2.52
CA LEU A 89 -1.66 -7.59 -2.84
C LEU A 89 -1.73 -7.08 -4.27
N ASN A 90 -1.49 -5.80 -4.46
CA ASN A 90 -1.34 -5.20 -5.78
C ASN A 90 0.13 -4.91 -6.04
N HIS A 91 0.74 -5.67 -6.93
CA HIS A 91 2.15 -5.59 -7.26
C HIS A 91 2.30 -5.00 -8.65
N ALA A 92 2.45 -3.69 -8.74
CA ALA A 92 2.51 -2.95 -10.00
C ALA A 92 3.92 -2.41 -10.31
N ILE A 93 4.93 -3.20 -10.03
CA ILE A 93 6.33 -2.84 -10.26
C ILE A 93 6.89 -3.60 -11.45
#